data_a6f5d1e5e6a62d5da974066185361355
#
_entry.id   a6f5d1e5e6a62d5da974066185361355
#
_cell.length_a   1.000
_cell.length_b   1.000
_cell.length_c   1.000
_cell.angle_alpha   90.00
_cell.angle_beta   90.00
_cell.angle_gamma   90.00
#
_symmetry.space_group_name_H-M   'P 1'
#
loop_
_entity.id
_entity.type
_entity.pdbx_description
1 polymer ?
#
loop_
_entity_poly.entity_id
_entity_poly.type
_entity_poly.pdbx_seq_one_letter_code
_entity_poly.pdbx_strand_id
1 'polypeptide(L)'
;MNNFQKILNSFSVKETLNPKVWENPKNPNKATMVPKVRKALMRIAEEFIDYLGEDVFVEDVVLTGSLANFNWSEFSDFDLHVLVDLQQYENQSELYKELFNLKKQVFNDKHDIKIFGYDVELYAQDTEESHYSSGVYSVMNDEWISEPEEFKNNVDKEVLEKKIKCWTEKIDTAIEEGKDLESIKEKLKDYRKSGLESDGELSYENLVFKFLRRSGHIEKLFDTANKETDKELSVERAIEE
;
A
#
# COMPACT_ATOMS: atom_id res chain seq x y z
N MET A 1 18.46 1.56 18.91
CA MET A 1 17.12 2.14 18.73
C MET A 1 16.14 0.97 18.79
N ASN A 2 15.08 1.02 19.59
CA ASN A 2 14.08 -0.04 19.61
C ASN A 2 13.22 0.00 18.33
N ASN A 3 12.50 -1.07 18.03
CA ASN A 3 11.69 -1.17 16.79
C ASN A 3 10.62 -0.08 16.71
N PHE A 4 9.98 0.27 17.83
CA PHE A 4 8.99 1.34 17.94
C PHE A 4 9.55 2.66 17.41
N GLN A 5 10.70 3.10 17.93
CA GLN A 5 11.33 4.36 17.54
C GLN A 5 11.82 4.35 16.08
N LYS A 6 12.24 3.17 15.59
CA LYS A 6 12.64 2.99 14.19
C LYS A 6 11.48 3.25 13.25
N ILE A 7 10.32 2.63 13.51
CA ILE A 7 9.10 2.81 12.72
C ILE A 7 8.59 4.25 12.83
N LEU A 8 8.55 4.82 14.02
CA LEU A 8 8.09 6.20 14.23
C LEU A 8 8.94 7.23 13.46
N ASN A 9 10.26 7.06 13.49
CA ASN A 9 11.17 7.95 12.76
C ASN A 9 11.10 7.78 11.23
N SER A 10 10.58 6.66 10.75
CA SER A 10 10.40 6.42 9.32
C SER A 10 9.29 7.29 8.69
N PHE A 11 8.44 7.93 9.49
CA PHE A 11 7.40 8.85 9.02
C PHE A 11 7.89 10.28 8.77
N SER A 12 9.19 10.52 8.88
CA SER A 12 9.75 11.83 8.55
C SER A 12 9.76 12.08 7.05
N VAL A 13 9.31 13.27 6.66
CA VAL A 13 9.44 13.75 5.28
C VAL A 13 10.92 13.99 4.97
N LYS A 14 11.35 13.64 3.76
CA LYS A 14 12.71 13.81 3.26
C LYS A 14 12.82 15.10 2.46
N GLU A 15 14.04 15.64 2.36
CA GLU A 15 14.34 16.80 1.53
C GLU A 15 14.51 16.45 0.04
N THR A 16 14.58 15.15 -0.27
CA THR A 16 14.83 14.66 -1.64
C THR A 16 14.00 13.43 -1.91
N LEU A 17 13.71 13.18 -3.17
CA LEU A 17 13.28 11.86 -3.63
C LEU A 17 14.34 10.81 -3.32
N ASN A 18 13.95 9.52 -3.39
CA ASN A 18 14.88 8.43 -3.09
C ASN A 18 16.01 8.35 -4.13
N PRO A 19 17.28 8.56 -3.76
CA PRO A 19 18.38 8.60 -4.71
C PRO A 19 18.75 7.24 -5.34
N LYS A 20 18.17 6.13 -4.84
CA LYS A 20 18.30 4.81 -5.48
C LYS A 20 17.31 4.63 -6.64
N VAL A 21 16.21 5.41 -6.62
CA VAL A 21 15.12 5.33 -7.60
C VAL A 21 15.22 6.45 -8.62
N TRP A 22 15.64 7.64 -8.20
CA TRP A 22 15.59 8.87 -8.99
C TRP A 22 16.97 9.45 -9.27
N GLU A 23 17.25 9.81 -10.51
CA GLU A 23 18.29 10.74 -10.88
C GLU A 23 17.84 12.18 -10.56
N ASN A 24 18.74 13.07 -10.21
CA ASN A 24 18.43 14.46 -9.78
C ASN A 24 17.40 14.57 -8.64
N PRO A 25 17.48 13.78 -7.57
CA PRO A 25 16.42 13.61 -6.57
C PRO A 25 16.09 14.88 -5.76
N LYS A 26 16.93 15.93 -5.84
CA LYS A 26 16.71 17.25 -5.22
C LYS A 26 15.81 18.17 -6.02
N ASN A 27 15.54 17.83 -7.27
CA ASN A 27 14.77 18.67 -8.17
C ASN A 27 13.70 17.80 -8.87
N PRO A 28 12.50 17.70 -8.29
CA PRO A 28 11.45 16.83 -8.83
C PRO A 28 11.15 17.07 -10.31
N ASN A 29 11.09 18.34 -10.72
CA ASN A 29 10.81 18.74 -12.11
C ASN A 29 11.87 18.26 -13.12
N LYS A 30 13.03 17.80 -12.64
CA LYS A 30 14.14 17.27 -13.45
C LYS A 30 14.49 15.84 -13.05
N ALA A 31 13.78 15.29 -12.08
CA ALA A 31 14.00 13.93 -11.65
C ALA A 31 13.46 12.97 -12.70
N THR A 32 14.31 12.08 -13.15
CA THR A 32 13.97 10.95 -14.04
C THR A 32 14.26 9.66 -13.32
N MET A 33 13.56 8.60 -13.68
CA MET A 33 13.81 7.32 -13.04
C MET A 33 15.18 6.76 -13.44
N VAL A 34 15.91 6.19 -12.47
CA VAL A 34 17.17 5.50 -12.76
C VAL A 34 16.92 4.42 -13.82
N PRO A 35 17.63 4.41 -14.97
CA PRO A 35 17.29 3.52 -16.09
C PRO A 35 17.24 2.04 -15.75
N LYS A 36 18.08 1.59 -14.80
CA LYS A 36 18.08 0.22 -14.31
C LYS A 36 16.80 -0.13 -13.53
N VAL A 37 16.28 0.82 -12.74
CA VAL A 37 15.02 0.65 -11.98
C VAL A 37 13.86 0.61 -12.96
N ARG A 38 13.79 1.58 -13.89
CA ARG A 38 12.76 1.63 -14.92
C ARG A 38 12.67 0.33 -15.72
N LYS A 39 13.81 -0.15 -16.22
CA LYS A 39 13.87 -1.42 -16.97
C LYS A 39 13.38 -2.61 -16.14
N ALA A 40 13.71 -2.65 -14.85
CA ALA A 40 13.26 -3.71 -13.95
C ALA A 40 11.74 -3.65 -13.73
N LEU A 41 11.21 -2.45 -13.44
CA LEU A 41 9.76 -2.25 -13.22
C LEU A 41 8.95 -2.59 -14.49
N MET A 42 9.40 -2.16 -15.68
CA MET A 42 8.73 -2.51 -16.93
C MET A 42 8.67 -4.03 -17.14
N ARG A 43 9.78 -4.74 -16.92
CA ARG A 43 9.78 -6.21 -17.05
C ARG A 43 8.84 -6.89 -16.06
N ILE A 44 8.76 -6.37 -14.81
CA ILE A 44 7.85 -6.89 -13.79
C ILE A 44 6.40 -6.63 -14.21
N ALA A 45 6.12 -5.44 -14.73
CA ALA A 45 4.79 -5.09 -15.24
C ALA A 45 4.38 -5.98 -16.42
N GLU A 46 5.28 -6.24 -17.38
CA GLU A 46 5.04 -7.14 -18.51
C GLU A 46 4.65 -8.54 -18.04
N GLU A 47 5.38 -9.15 -17.09
CA GLU A 47 5.04 -10.44 -16.50
C GLU A 47 3.66 -10.43 -15.79
N PHE A 48 3.32 -9.33 -15.13
CA PHE A 48 2.00 -9.20 -14.52
C PHE A 48 0.88 -9.02 -15.53
N ILE A 49 1.10 -8.25 -16.58
CA ILE A 49 0.15 -8.07 -17.69
C ILE A 49 -0.14 -9.40 -18.37
N ASP A 50 0.89 -10.18 -18.67
CA ASP A 50 0.75 -11.52 -19.23
C ASP A 50 -0.06 -12.43 -18.29
N TYR A 51 0.16 -12.31 -16.98
CA TYR A 51 -0.63 -13.04 -15.98
C TYR A 51 -2.09 -12.57 -15.89
N LEU A 52 -2.37 -11.28 -16.14
CA LEU A 52 -3.75 -10.77 -16.18
C LEU A 52 -4.53 -11.37 -17.36
N GLY A 53 -3.91 -11.59 -18.52
CA GLY A 53 -4.49 -12.26 -19.67
C GLY A 53 -4.25 -11.53 -21.00
N GLU A 54 -4.52 -12.21 -22.11
CA GLU A 54 -4.22 -11.72 -23.47
C GLU A 54 -5.10 -10.54 -23.93
N ASP A 55 -6.28 -10.38 -23.33
CA ASP A 55 -7.27 -9.35 -23.72
C ASP A 55 -7.23 -8.10 -22.81
N VAL A 56 -6.10 -7.85 -22.14
CA VAL A 56 -5.96 -6.67 -21.26
C VAL A 56 -5.41 -5.49 -22.02
N PHE A 57 -6.21 -4.43 -22.12
CA PHE A 57 -5.80 -3.16 -22.72
C PHE A 57 -5.13 -2.28 -21.68
N VAL A 58 -3.81 -2.21 -21.73
CA VAL A 58 -3.01 -1.40 -20.82
C VAL A 58 -2.82 -0.01 -21.41
N GLU A 59 -3.24 1.01 -20.67
CA GLU A 59 -3.06 2.42 -21.03
C GLU A 59 -1.68 2.93 -20.60
N ASP A 60 -1.25 2.60 -19.39
CA ASP A 60 0.05 3.01 -18.85
C ASP A 60 0.50 2.06 -17.73
N VAL A 61 1.77 2.17 -17.35
CA VAL A 61 2.36 1.59 -16.16
C VAL A 61 2.92 2.72 -15.32
N VAL A 62 2.36 2.93 -14.12
CA VAL A 62 2.73 4.07 -13.28
C VAL A 62 3.30 3.64 -11.94
N LEU A 63 4.29 4.38 -11.47
CA LEU A 63 4.78 4.33 -10.10
C LEU A 63 4.12 5.44 -9.28
N THR A 64 3.57 5.07 -8.15
CA THR A 64 2.96 5.98 -7.19
C THR A 64 3.46 5.69 -5.77
N GLY A 65 2.79 6.16 -4.74
CA GLY A 65 3.13 5.88 -3.35
C GLY A 65 4.37 6.61 -2.85
N SER A 66 4.95 6.09 -1.77
CA SER A 66 6.00 6.80 -1.05
C SER A 66 7.33 6.91 -1.81
N LEU A 67 7.66 5.96 -2.70
CA LEU A 67 8.87 6.03 -3.53
C LEU A 67 8.77 7.05 -4.68
N ALA A 68 7.56 7.47 -5.04
CA ALA A 68 7.30 8.58 -5.96
C ALA A 68 7.17 9.93 -5.23
N ASN A 69 7.40 9.99 -3.92
CA ASN A 69 7.21 11.16 -3.07
C ASN A 69 8.36 11.37 -2.08
N PHE A 70 8.24 12.41 -1.23
CA PHE A 70 9.22 12.78 -0.21
C PHE A 70 9.06 12.04 1.12
N ASN A 71 8.04 11.19 1.28
CA ASN A 71 7.74 10.42 2.49
C ASN A 71 8.29 8.98 2.46
N TRP A 72 9.26 8.71 1.58
CA TRP A 72 9.91 7.41 1.50
C TRP A 72 10.77 7.07 2.72
N SER A 73 10.89 5.77 2.99
CA SER A 73 11.71 5.24 4.08
C SER A 73 12.24 3.85 3.72
N GLU A 74 12.97 3.20 4.63
CA GLU A 74 13.38 1.81 4.47
C GLU A 74 12.21 0.79 4.46
N PHE A 75 11.01 1.22 4.87
CA PHE A 75 9.79 0.41 4.85
C PHE A 75 8.89 0.73 3.63
N SER A 76 9.40 1.47 2.67
CA SER A 76 8.68 1.76 1.43
C SER A 76 8.69 0.56 0.51
N ASP A 77 7.72 0.51 -0.34
CA ASP A 77 7.50 -0.43 -1.43
C ASP A 77 7.38 0.32 -2.76
N PHE A 78 7.57 -0.37 -3.87
CA PHE A 78 7.23 0.12 -5.19
C PHE A 78 5.77 -0.18 -5.45
N ASP A 79 4.90 0.82 -5.32
CA ASP A 79 3.49 0.73 -5.69
C ASP A 79 3.37 0.87 -7.21
N LEU A 80 3.44 -0.25 -7.93
CA LEU A 80 3.43 -0.29 -9.40
C LEU A 80 2.04 -0.63 -9.92
N HIS A 81 1.42 0.35 -10.58
CA HIS A 81 0.06 0.24 -11.09
C HIS A 81 0.06 0.06 -12.61
N VAL A 82 -0.60 -0.99 -13.08
CA VAL A 82 -0.95 -1.18 -14.48
C VAL A 82 -2.33 -0.55 -14.67
N LEU A 83 -2.40 0.53 -15.43
CA LEU A 83 -3.63 1.24 -15.71
C LEU A 83 -4.38 0.54 -16.85
N VAL A 84 -5.62 0.17 -16.58
CA VAL A 84 -6.50 -0.56 -17.50
C VAL A 84 -7.81 0.20 -17.66
N ASP A 85 -8.25 0.40 -18.90
CA ASP A 85 -9.58 0.96 -19.17
C ASP A 85 -10.64 -0.12 -19.01
N LEU A 86 -11.33 -0.13 -17.86
CA LEU A 86 -12.39 -1.08 -17.57
C LEU A 86 -13.68 -0.83 -18.36
N GLN A 87 -13.85 0.35 -18.96
CA GLN A 87 -15.02 0.65 -19.81
C GLN A 87 -15.03 -0.18 -21.09
N GLN A 88 -13.87 -0.65 -21.55
CA GLN A 88 -13.75 -1.53 -22.71
C GLN A 88 -14.40 -2.90 -22.51
N TYR A 89 -14.64 -3.31 -21.27
CA TYR A 89 -15.34 -4.57 -20.94
C TYR A 89 -16.86 -4.41 -20.86
N GLU A 90 -17.42 -3.29 -21.35
CA GLU A 90 -18.86 -2.98 -21.43
C GLU A 90 -19.63 -3.29 -20.11
N ASN A 91 -20.60 -4.22 -20.16
CA ASN A 91 -21.42 -4.58 -19.01
C ASN A 91 -20.72 -5.50 -18.00
N GLN A 92 -19.42 -5.78 -18.14
CA GLN A 92 -18.64 -6.69 -17.32
C GLN A 92 -17.53 -5.99 -16.54
N SER A 93 -17.49 -4.66 -16.52
CA SER A 93 -16.42 -3.88 -15.84
C SER A 93 -16.22 -4.30 -14.38
N GLU A 94 -17.31 -4.46 -13.60
CA GLU A 94 -17.23 -4.89 -12.21
C GLU A 94 -16.65 -6.32 -12.07
N LEU A 95 -17.03 -7.24 -12.96
CA LEU A 95 -16.47 -8.58 -12.97
C LEU A 95 -14.97 -8.59 -13.25
N TYR A 96 -14.52 -7.80 -14.24
CA TYR A 96 -13.09 -7.66 -14.53
C TYR A 96 -12.33 -6.98 -13.40
N LYS A 97 -12.93 -5.99 -12.74
CA LYS A 97 -12.36 -5.35 -11.55
C LYS A 97 -12.12 -6.36 -10.44
N GLU A 98 -13.10 -7.20 -10.12
CA GLU A 98 -12.95 -8.28 -9.13
C GLU A 98 -11.90 -9.30 -9.57
N LEU A 99 -11.93 -9.72 -10.83
CA LEU A 99 -10.96 -10.67 -11.39
C LEU A 99 -9.53 -10.15 -11.29
N PHE A 100 -9.29 -8.90 -11.66
CA PHE A 100 -7.96 -8.29 -11.61
C PHE A 100 -7.48 -8.12 -10.17
N ASN A 101 -8.38 -7.79 -9.23
CA ASN A 101 -8.05 -7.73 -7.80
C ASN A 101 -7.64 -9.11 -7.25
N LEU A 102 -8.35 -10.18 -7.62
CA LEU A 102 -7.99 -11.55 -7.24
C LEU A 102 -6.65 -11.96 -7.88
N LYS A 103 -6.45 -11.69 -9.17
CA LYS A 103 -5.19 -11.99 -9.85
C LYS A 103 -4.02 -11.24 -9.24
N LYS A 104 -4.20 -9.95 -8.90
CA LYS A 104 -3.21 -9.15 -8.17
C LYS A 104 -2.81 -9.80 -6.85
N GLN A 105 -3.78 -10.20 -6.03
CA GLN A 105 -3.50 -10.86 -4.75
C GLN A 105 -2.67 -12.13 -4.96
N VAL A 106 -3.12 -13.00 -5.86
CA VAL A 106 -2.41 -14.25 -6.14
C VAL A 106 -1.01 -14.01 -6.69
N PHE A 107 -0.82 -13.00 -7.53
CA PHE A 107 0.51 -12.66 -8.07
C PHE A 107 1.44 -12.16 -6.97
N ASN A 108 1.01 -11.18 -6.18
CA ASN A 108 1.80 -10.62 -5.09
C ASN A 108 2.12 -11.68 -4.01
N ASP A 109 1.19 -12.56 -3.69
CA ASP A 109 1.40 -13.65 -2.72
C ASP A 109 2.40 -14.72 -3.21
N LYS A 110 2.48 -14.96 -4.52
CA LYS A 110 3.39 -15.95 -5.12
C LYS A 110 4.81 -15.43 -5.34
N HIS A 111 4.99 -14.12 -5.42
CA HIS A 111 6.24 -13.50 -5.83
C HIS A 111 6.80 -12.57 -4.74
N ASP A 112 8.03 -12.80 -4.33
CA ASP A 112 8.81 -11.91 -3.44
C ASP A 112 9.81 -11.11 -4.29
N ILE A 113 9.29 -10.09 -5.01
CA ILE A 113 10.09 -9.30 -5.96
C ILE A 113 10.65 -8.08 -5.26
N LYS A 114 11.96 -7.87 -5.34
CA LYS A 114 12.64 -6.75 -4.71
C LYS A 114 13.56 -6.00 -5.67
N ILE A 115 13.53 -4.66 -5.57
CA ILE A 115 14.49 -3.77 -6.24
C ILE A 115 15.22 -2.96 -5.17
N PHE A 116 16.54 -3.11 -5.05
CA PHE A 116 17.38 -2.46 -4.03
C PHE A 116 16.90 -2.68 -2.57
N GLY A 117 16.22 -3.79 -2.31
CA GLY A 117 15.69 -4.15 -1.00
C GLY A 117 14.30 -3.61 -0.70
N TYR A 118 13.69 -2.90 -1.63
CA TYR A 118 12.27 -2.52 -1.59
C TYR A 118 11.42 -3.57 -2.29
N ASP A 119 10.33 -3.95 -1.66
CA ASP A 119 9.33 -4.85 -2.26
C ASP A 119 8.63 -4.17 -3.44
N VAL A 120 8.14 -4.95 -4.40
CA VAL A 120 7.33 -4.45 -5.52
C VAL A 120 5.93 -5.02 -5.38
N GLU A 121 4.96 -4.16 -5.12
CA GLU A 121 3.54 -4.50 -5.10
C GLU A 121 2.89 -4.05 -6.40
N LEU A 122 2.21 -4.97 -7.06
CA LEU A 122 1.52 -4.74 -8.33
C LEU A 122 0.03 -4.53 -8.12
N TYR A 123 -0.52 -3.60 -8.90
CA TYR A 123 -1.93 -3.28 -8.92
C TYR A 123 -2.43 -3.21 -10.36
N ALA A 124 -3.64 -3.74 -10.63
CA ALA A 124 -4.39 -3.41 -11.82
C ALA A 124 -5.44 -2.37 -11.40
N GLN A 125 -5.37 -1.17 -11.96
CA GLN A 125 -6.19 -0.03 -11.58
C GLN A 125 -6.95 0.49 -12.78
N ASP A 126 -8.24 0.84 -12.59
CA ASP A 126 -9.02 1.53 -13.60
C ASP A 126 -8.45 2.93 -13.86
N THR A 127 -8.39 3.32 -15.14
CA THR A 127 -7.99 4.67 -15.55
C THR A 127 -8.86 5.77 -14.95
N GLU A 128 -10.12 5.47 -14.63
CA GLU A 128 -11.06 6.40 -13.97
C GLU A 128 -10.80 6.55 -12.47
N GLU A 129 -10.00 5.69 -11.85
CA GLU A 129 -9.70 5.78 -10.42
C GLU A 129 -8.60 6.81 -10.15
N SER A 130 -8.88 7.75 -9.24
CA SER A 130 -7.89 8.75 -8.83
C SER A 130 -6.80 8.16 -7.94
N HIS A 131 -5.59 8.68 -8.05
CA HIS A 131 -4.49 8.38 -7.14
C HIS A 131 -4.58 9.25 -5.87
N TYR A 132 -4.34 8.65 -4.71
CA TYR A 132 -4.21 9.41 -3.44
C TYR A 132 -2.83 10.06 -3.29
N SER A 133 -1.85 9.59 -4.03
CA SER A 133 -0.48 10.09 -4.04
C SER A 133 -0.36 11.35 -4.88
N SER A 134 0.40 12.37 -4.43
CA SER A 134 0.66 13.54 -5.24
C SER A 134 1.62 13.23 -6.38
N GLY A 135 2.66 12.44 -6.14
CA GLY A 135 3.59 12.02 -7.17
C GLY A 135 3.10 10.78 -7.92
N VAL A 136 2.94 10.91 -9.24
CA VAL A 136 2.58 9.83 -10.16
C VAL A 136 3.52 9.90 -11.37
N TYR A 137 4.27 8.83 -11.61
CA TYR A 137 5.25 8.75 -12.68
C TYR A 137 4.91 7.65 -13.68
N SER A 138 4.77 8.00 -14.95
CA SER A 138 4.66 7.01 -16.03
C SER A 138 6.00 6.31 -16.21
N VAL A 139 6.05 5.03 -15.83
CA VAL A 139 7.22 4.17 -16.06
C VAL A 139 7.31 3.81 -17.53
N MET A 140 6.16 3.69 -18.20
CA MET A 140 6.09 3.38 -19.62
C MET A 140 6.64 4.52 -20.47
N ASN A 141 6.23 5.77 -20.20
CA ASN A 141 6.61 6.95 -20.98
C ASN A 141 7.85 7.69 -20.46
N ASP A 142 8.36 7.31 -19.26
CA ASP A 142 9.52 7.91 -18.59
C ASP A 142 9.32 9.39 -18.24
N GLU A 143 8.13 9.74 -17.75
CA GLU A 143 7.77 11.14 -17.41
C GLU A 143 6.83 11.23 -16.20
N TRP A 144 6.82 12.39 -15.55
CA TRP A 144 5.87 12.70 -14.51
C TRP A 144 4.49 13.00 -15.10
N ILE A 145 3.46 12.25 -14.67
CA ILE A 145 2.05 12.61 -14.90
C ILE A 145 1.66 13.69 -13.89
N SER A 146 2.08 13.54 -12.64
CA SER A 146 1.93 14.52 -11.58
C SER A 146 3.20 14.55 -10.74
N GLU A 147 3.80 15.72 -10.61
CA GLU A 147 5.01 15.89 -9.80
C GLU A 147 4.70 15.79 -8.31
N PRO A 148 5.63 15.22 -7.49
CA PRO A 148 5.42 15.11 -6.06
C PRO A 148 5.42 16.49 -5.40
N GLU A 149 4.43 16.73 -4.56
CA GLU A 149 4.34 17.96 -3.78
C GLU A 149 5.23 17.91 -2.54
N GLU A 150 5.75 19.06 -2.14
CA GLU A 150 6.45 19.20 -0.85
C GLU A 150 5.45 19.07 0.30
N PHE A 151 5.58 18.03 1.09
CA PHE A 151 4.75 17.88 2.30
C PHE A 151 5.24 18.81 3.41
N LYS A 152 4.35 19.64 3.92
CA LYS A 152 4.58 20.30 5.22
C LYS A 152 4.36 19.27 6.31
N ASN A 153 5.45 18.88 6.97
CA ASN A 153 5.36 17.94 8.10
C ASN A 153 4.77 18.64 9.33
N ASN A 154 3.45 18.61 9.44
CA ASN A 154 2.70 19.16 10.57
C ASN A 154 2.33 18.09 11.62
N VAL A 155 2.94 16.90 11.54
CA VAL A 155 2.61 15.78 12.43
C VAL A 155 3.29 15.98 13.78
N ASP A 156 2.48 16.20 14.82
CA ASP A 156 2.93 16.18 16.20
C ASP A 156 3.21 14.74 16.65
N LYS A 157 4.48 14.46 16.94
CA LYS A 157 4.94 13.12 17.33
C LYS A 157 4.30 12.61 18.61
N GLU A 158 4.05 13.49 19.60
CA GLU A 158 3.44 13.08 20.88
C GLU A 158 1.98 12.67 20.67
N VAL A 159 1.25 13.41 19.82
CA VAL A 159 -0.12 13.07 19.45
C VAL A 159 -0.15 11.74 18.70
N LEU A 160 0.76 11.55 17.73
CA LEU A 160 0.86 10.30 16.98
C LEU A 160 1.16 9.12 17.90
N GLU A 161 2.13 9.24 18.83
CA GLU A 161 2.46 8.19 19.79
C GLU A 161 1.27 7.79 20.67
N LYS A 162 0.50 8.78 21.15
CA LYS A 162 -0.70 8.53 21.95
C LYS A 162 -1.77 7.75 21.17
N LYS A 163 -2.00 8.14 19.91
CA LYS A 163 -2.95 7.44 19.02
C LYS A 163 -2.48 6.01 18.73
N ILE A 164 -1.19 5.81 18.46
CA ILE A 164 -0.59 4.48 18.25
C ILE A 164 -0.81 3.59 19.48
N LYS A 165 -0.45 4.07 20.67
CA LYS A 165 -0.63 3.30 21.92
C LYS A 165 -2.09 2.90 22.14
N CYS A 166 -3.02 3.83 21.94
CA CYS A 166 -4.45 3.56 22.10
C CYS A 166 -4.93 2.44 21.16
N TRP A 167 -4.49 2.43 19.90
CA TRP A 167 -4.85 1.39 18.95
C TRP A 167 -4.14 0.06 19.24
N THR A 168 -2.87 0.08 19.63
CA THR A 168 -2.13 -1.11 20.06
C THR A 168 -2.82 -1.80 21.23
N GLU A 169 -3.17 -1.06 22.28
CA GLU A 169 -3.88 -1.58 23.45
C GLU A 169 -5.24 -2.19 23.07
N LYS A 170 -6.01 -1.54 22.19
CA LYS A 170 -7.29 -2.08 21.71
C LYS A 170 -7.13 -3.40 20.97
N ILE A 171 -6.13 -3.48 20.10
CA ILE A 171 -5.85 -4.70 19.31
C ILE A 171 -5.38 -5.82 20.24
N ASP A 172 -4.45 -5.55 21.15
CA ASP A 172 -3.91 -6.55 22.06
C ASP A 172 -5.00 -7.09 22.98
N THR A 173 -5.85 -6.22 23.53
CA THR A 173 -7.00 -6.64 24.35
C THR A 173 -7.96 -7.52 23.58
N ALA A 174 -8.31 -7.16 22.36
CA ALA A 174 -9.22 -7.96 21.53
C ALA A 174 -8.65 -9.34 21.20
N ILE A 175 -7.34 -9.41 20.93
CA ILE A 175 -6.62 -10.67 20.68
C ILE A 175 -6.61 -11.54 21.94
N GLU A 176 -6.32 -10.95 23.11
CA GLU A 176 -6.28 -11.68 24.39
C GLU A 176 -7.66 -12.20 24.81
N GLU A 177 -8.71 -11.42 24.58
CA GLU A 177 -10.08 -11.82 24.92
C GLU A 177 -10.75 -12.69 23.86
N GLY A 178 -10.22 -12.72 22.63
CA GLY A 178 -10.84 -13.40 21.49
C GLY A 178 -12.19 -12.80 21.08
N LYS A 179 -12.38 -11.48 21.31
CA LYS A 179 -13.64 -10.80 21.08
C LYS A 179 -13.48 -9.57 20.21
N ASP A 180 -14.56 -9.19 19.54
CA ASP A 180 -14.65 -7.97 18.71
C ASP A 180 -13.61 -7.84 17.59
N LEU A 181 -12.92 -8.92 17.22
CA LEU A 181 -11.84 -8.92 16.25
C LEU A 181 -12.25 -8.34 14.89
N GLU A 182 -13.38 -8.81 14.33
CA GLU A 182 -13.90 -8.30 13.06
C GLU A 182 -14.31 -6.82 13.16
N SER A 183 -14.98 -6.44 14.24
CA SER A 183 -15.37 -5.04 14.47
C SER A 183 -14.15 -4.11 14.54
N ILE A 184 -13.04 -4.55 15.13
CA ILE A 184 -11.80 -3.77 15.20
C ILE A 184 -11.12 -3.70 13.84
N LYS A 185 -11.13 -4.79 13.05
CA LYS A 185 -10.63 -4.79 11.67
C LYS A 185 -11.37 -3.76 10.81
N GLU A 186 -12.70 -3.74 10.86
CA GLU A 186 -13.54 -2.78 10.13
C GLU A 186 -13.25 -1.34 10.58
N LYS A 187 -13.30 -1.08 11.89
CA LYS A 187 -12.99 0.26 12.44
C LYS A 187 -11.61 0.76 12.05
N LEU A 188 -10.62 -0.12 11.98
CA LEU A 188 -9.27 0.26 11.60
C LEU A 188 -9.17 0.60 10.11
N LYS A 189 -9.91 -0.11 9.24
CA LYS A 189 -10.02 0.20 7.81
C LYS A 189 -10.70 1.54 7.59
N ASP A 190 -11.83 1.77 8.26
CA ASP A 190 -12.58 3.03 8.16
C ASP A 190 -11.77 4.21 8.71
N TYR A 191 -11.05 4.00 9.80
CA TYR A 191 -10.15 4.99 10.39
C TYR A 191 -9.08 5.43 9.38
N ARG A 192 -8.41 4.48 8.70
CA ARG A 192 -7.45 4.78 7.65
C ARG A 192 -8.10 5.52 6.47
N LYS A 193 -9.25 5.03 5.99
CA LYS A 193 -9.97 5.61 4.87
C LYS A 193 -10.33 7.07 5.14
N SER A 194 -10.93 7.35 6.30
CA SER A 194 -11.27 8.71 6.71
C SER A 194 -10.05 9.64 6.76
N GLY A 195 -8.90 9.18 7.24
CA GLY A 195 -7.68 9.97 7.27
C GLY A 195 -7.14 10.27 5.87
N LEU A 196 -7.15 9.29 4.97
CA LEU A 196 -6.71 9.49 3.59
C LEU A 196 -7.60 10.48 2.84
N GLU A 197 -8.91 10.47 3.08
CA GLU A 197 -9.88 11.37 2.46
C GLU A 197 -9.79 12.81 3.01
N SER A 198 -9.41 13.01 4.29
CA SER A 198 -9.36 14.32 4.94
C SER A 198 -8.01 15.02 4.78
N ASP A 199 -6.92 14.35 5.18
CA ASP A 199 -5.59 14.93 5.31
C ASP A 199 -4.52 14.18 4.49
N GLY A 200 -4.95 13.19 3.69
CA GLY A 200 -4.09 12.46 2.79
C GLY A 200 -3.10 11.50 3.48
N GLU A 201 -1.98 11.25 2.82
CA GLU A 201 -1.00 10.24 3.25
C GLU A 201 -0.35 10.50 4.61
N LEU A 202 -0.23 11.77 5.03
CA LEU A 202 0.36 12.17 6.30
C LEU A 202 -0.68 12.37 7.42
N SER A 203 -1.95 11.98 7.21
CA SER A 203 -2.95 11.95 8.26
C SER A 203 -2.51 11.09 9.44
N TYR A 204 -2.87 11.46 10.65
CA TYR A 204 -2.59 10.65 11.84
C TYR A 204 -3.16 9.24 11.70
N GLU A 205 -4.32 9.11 11.12
CA GLU A 205 -5.06 7.89 10.89
C GLU A 205 -4.28 6.92 10.00
N ASN A 206 -3.76 7.41 8.88
CA ASN A 206 -2.95 6.61 7.98
C ASN A 206 -1.58 6.27 8.58
N LEU A 207 -0.95 7.19 9.32
CA LEU A 207 0.32 6.94 10.00
C LEU A 207 0.20 5.91 11.11
N VAL A 208 -0.90 5.94 11.89
CA VAL A 208 -1.23 4.90 12.88
C VAL A 208 -1.39 3.55 12.18
N PHE A 209 -2.16 3.49 11.09
CA PHE A 209 -2.34 2.26 10.32
C PHE A 209 -1.00 1.72 9.78
N LYS A 210 -0.17 2.59 9.17
CA LYS A 210 1.17 2.23 8.70
C LYS A 210 2.06 1.73 9.84
N PHE A 211 1.96 2.34 11.04
CA PHE A 211 2.70 1.86 12.21
C PHE A 211 2.26 0.46 12.63
N LEU A 212 0.96 0.23 12.78
CA LEU A 212 0.40 -1.06 13.19
C LEU A 212 0.72 -2.17 12.18
N ARG A 213 0.73 -1.86 10.87
CA ARG A 213 1.18 -2.78 9.80
C ARG A 213 2.65 -3.14 9.99
N ARG A 214 3.53 -2.13 10.09
CA ARG A 214 5.00 -2.31 10.22
C ARG A 214 5.43 -2.98 11.51
N SER A 215 4.64 -2.87 12.55
CA SER A 215 4.90 -3.50 13.85
C SER A 215 4.29 -4.90 14.01
N GLY A 216 3.55 -5.40 12.99
CA GLY A 216 2.94 -6.73 12.97
C GLY A 216 1.60 -6.86 13.70
N HIS A 217 1.06 -5.76 14.28
CA HIS A 217 -0.22 -5.82 15.00
C HIS A 217 -1.41 -6.10 14.08
N ILE A 218 -1.39 -5.56 12.85
CA ILE A 218 -2.46 -5.82 11.87
C ILE A 218 -2.43 -7.29 11.43
N GLU A 219 -1.27 -7.83 11.12
CA GLU A 219 -1.10 -9.24 10.75
C GLU A 219 -1.63 -10.15 11.87
N LYS A 220 -1.18 -9.93 13.09
CA LYS A 220 -1.62 -10.69 14.26
C LYS A 220 -3.13 -10.61 14.51
N LEU A 221 -3.73 -9.42 14.33
CA LEU A 221 -5.18 -9.23 14.46
C LEU A 221 -5.94 -10.04 13.41
N PHE A 222 -5.51 -9.97 12.15
CA PHE A 222 -6.17 -10.65 11.03
C PHE A 222 -6.02 -12.17 11.13
N ASP A 223 -4.85 -12.66 11.47
CA ASP A 223 -4.61 -14.08 11.70
C ASP A 223 -5.45 -14.65 12.85
N THR A 224 -5.60 -13.87 13.93
CA THR A 224 -6.42 -14.29 15.07
C THR A 224 -7.90 -14.32 14.70
N ALA A 225 -8.39 -13.31 13.98
CA ALA A 225 -9.76 -13.26 13.51
C ALA A 225 -10.08 -14.42 12.56
N ASN A 226 -9.20 -14.72 11.61
CA ASN A 226 -9.36 -15.84 10.69
C ASN A 226 -9.39 -17.18 11.44
N LYS A 227 -8.50 -17.38 12.42
CA LYS A 227 -8.49 -18.60 13.25
C LYS A 227 -9.77 -18.79 14.08
N GLU A 228 -10.34 -17.71 14.59
CA GLU A 228 -11.63 -17.81 15.31
C GLU A 228 -12.78 -18.16 14.34
N THR A 229 -12.82 -17.53 13.16
CA THR A 229 -13.78 -17.89 12.10
C THR A 229 -13.62 -19.36 11.67
N ASP A 230 -12.39 -19.84 11.46
CA ASP A 230 -12.12 -21.23 11.11
C ASP A 230 -12.61 -22.20 12.19
N LYS A 231 -12.44 -21.87 13.47
CA LYS A 231 -12.97 -22.67 14.57
C LYS A 231 -14.49 -22.68 14.60
N GLU A 232 -15.13 -21.53 14.31
CA GLU A 232 -16.61 -21.45 14.25
C GLU A 232 -17.20 -22.27 13.12
N LEU A 233 -16.51 -22.31 11.99
CA LEU A 233 -16.94 -23.07 10.81
C LEU A 233 -16.57 -24.56 10.86
N SER A 234 -15.69 -24.97 11.79
CA SER A 234 -15.24 -26.36 11.91
C SER A 234 -16.30 -27.25 12.58
N VAL A 235 -16.54 -28.42 11.98
CA VAL A 235 -17.54 -29.39 12.47
C VAL A 235 -17.22 -29.93 13.87
N GLU A 236 -15.96 -29.93 14.27
CA GLU A 236 -15.52 -30.44 15.58
C GLU A 236 -16.12 -29.66 16.77
N ARG A 237 -16.50 -28.39 16.55
CA ARG A 237 -17.19 -27.58 17.56
C ARG A 237 -18.68 -27.91 17.70
N ALA A 238 -19.30 -28.43 16.66
CA ALA A 238 -20.71 -28.80 16.67
C ALA A 238 -20.99 -30.13 17.39
N ILE A 239 -19.96 -30.86 17.84
CA ILE A 239 -20.09 -32.16 18.54
C ILE A 239 -20.00 -31.95 20.07
N GLU A 240 -19.55 -30.79 20.55
CA GLU A 240 -19.40 -30.46 21.98
C GLU A 240 -20.60 -29.71 22.59
N GLU A 241 -21.64 -29.35 21.78
CA GLU A 241 -22.95 -28.83 22.18
C GLU A 241 -24.04 -29.90 22.10
#